data_7cada805ecaef4d14e76d611772ad3ed
#
_entry.id   7cada805ecaef4d14e76d611772ad3ed
#
_cell.length_a   1.000
_cell.length_b   1.000
_cell.length_c   1.000
_cell.angle_alpha   90.00
_cell.angle_beta   90.00
_cell.angle_gamma   90.00
#
_symmetry.space_group_name_H-M   'P 1'
#
loop_
_entity.id
_entity.type
_entity.pdbx_description
1 polymer ?
#
loop_
_entity_poly.entity_id
_entity_poly.type
_entity_poly.pdbx_seq_one_letter_code
_entity_poly.pdbx_strand_id
1 'polypeptide(L)'
;VNGTWDQRKFTDWQKELIGGTAYTTLAQATVSGGSSDTQFMVSGTYRNETSVFPGDASYDRGNLHTSIAHKTANEKFNIQLTTDYSADKNTLPGIDLTSAALKLAPNAPELYDNNGNLNWENGTFQNPVAILQSEYLNQTRSLIINTLLSYRFLPDFEFKTSIGYSSLQ
;
A
#
# COMPACT_ATOMS: atom_id res chain seq x y z
N VAL A 1 41.10 2.39 16.43
CA VAL A 1 40.67 2.60 15.02
C VAL A 1 41.87 2.16 14.17
N ASN A 2 41.75 1.09 13.40
CA ASN A 2 42.89 0.43 12.78
C ASN A 2 43.38 1.07 11.47
N GLY A 3 42.97 2.29 11.13
CA GLY A 3 43.41 2.98 9.93
C GLY A 3 43.02 2.29 8.60
N THR A 4 42.06 1.37 8.61
CA THR A 4 41.64 0.60 7.45
C THR A 4 41.01 1.46 6.38
N TRP A 5 40.27 2.50 6.79
CA TRP A 5 39.57 3.45 5.90
C TRP A 5 40.16 4.86 6.00
N ASP A 6 39.88 5.73 5.01
CA ASP A 6 40.38 7.10 5.00
C ASP A 6 39.90 7.88 6.23
N GLN A 7 40.85 8.29 7.08
CA GLN A 7 40.56 9.00 8.33
C GLN A 7 40.15 10.47 8.11
N ARG A 8 40.28 10.99 6.89
CA ARG A 8 39.89 12.38 6.55
C ARG A 8 38.50 12.46 5.97
N LYS A 9 37.87 11.30 5.69
CA LYS A 9 36.51 11.23 5.17
C LYS A 9 35.50 11.40 6.30
N PHE A 10 34.44 12.13 6.01
CA PHE A 10 33.28 12.26 6.87
C PHE A 10 32.00 12.17 6.01
N THR A 11 31.13 11.24 6.33
CA THR A 11 29.83 11.05 5.69
C THR A 11 28.74 11.08 6.76
N ASP A 12 27.70 11.86 6.52
CA ASP A 12 26.47 11.87 7.32
C ASP A 12 25.57 10.71 6.84
N TRP A 13 25.76 9.56 7.47
CA TRP A 13 25.01 8.35 7.11
C TRP A 13 23.52 8.45 7.39
N GLN A 14 23.08 9.30 8.32
CA GLN A 14 21.65 9.52 8.53
C GLN A 14 21.04 10.20 7.31
N LYS A 15 21.73 11.20 6.77
CA LYS A 15 21.29 11.88 5.55
C LYS A 15 21.29 10.94 4.34
N GLU A 16 22.36 10.14 4.18
CA GLU A 16 22.52 9.24 3.04
C GLU A 16 21.53 8.06 3.04
N LEU A 17 21.24 7.48 4.21
CA LEU A 17 20.48 6.23 4.30
C LEU A 17 19.00 6.44 4.65
N ILE A 18 18.67 7.49 5.39
CA ILE A 18 17.30 7.76 5.88
C ILE A 18 16.86 9.21 5.71
N GLY A 19 17.67 10.04 5.09
CA GLY A 19 17.41 11.48 4.90
C GLY A 19 16.54 11.81 3.68
N GLY A 20 16.02 10.81 2.98
CA GLY A 20 15.08 11.00 1.87
C GLY A 20 13.74 11.57 2.33
N THR A 21 12.90 11.91 1.38
CA THR A 21 11.53 12.38 1.65
C THR A 21 10.54 11.32 1.18
N ALA A 22 9.73 10.82 2.09
CA ALA A 22 8.60 9.96 1.75
C ALA A 22 7.43 10.83 1.27
N TYR A 23 6.82 10.43 0.18
CA TYR A 23 5.63 11.07 -0.39
C TYR A 23 4.44 10.16 -0.26
N THR A 24 3.29 10.73 0.07
CA THR A 24 1.99 10.05 0.00
C THR A 24 1.13 10.78 -1.02
N THR A 25 0.71 10.08 -2.05
CA THR A 25 -0.26 10.57 -3.03
C THR A 25 -1.57 9.84 -2.82
N LEU A 26 -2.66 10.58 -2.68
CA LEU A 26 -4.02 10.05 -2.57
C LEU A 26 -4.91 10.74 -3.61
N ALA A 27 -5.55 9.93 -4.45
CA ALA A 27 -6.57 10.39 -5.38
C ALA A 27 -7.86 9.60 -5.13
N GLN A 28 -8.99 10.32 -5.05
CA GLN A 28 -10.30 9.71 -4.86
C GLN A 28 -11.32 10.38 -5.77
N ALA A 29 -12.17 9.57 -6.40
CA ALA A 29 -13.32 10.04 -7.15
C ALA A 29 -14.55 9.23 -6.76
N THR A 30 -15.68 9.92 -6.63
CA THR A 30 -16.97 9.28 -6.30
C THR A 30 -18.04 9.82 -7.24
N VAL A 31 -18.82 8.90 -7.79
CA VAL A 31 -20.02 9.20 -8.58
C VAL A 31 -21.19 8.54 -7.90
N SER A 32 -22.26 9.30 -7.67
CA SER A 32 -23.48 8.79 -7.10
C SER A 32 -24.69 9.42 -7.81
N GLY A 33 -25.79 8.69 -7.81
CA GLY A 33 -27.02 9.15 -8.43
C GLY A 33 -28.17 8.18 -8.17
N GLY A 34 -29.28 8.45 -8.80
CA GLY A 34 -30.42 7.55 -8.73
C GLY A 34 -31.77 8.27 -8.73
N SER A 35 -32.79 7.51 -8.41
CA SER A 35 -34.19 7.94 -8.25
C SER A 35 -34.69 7.64 -6.84
N SER A 36 -35.98 7.83 -6.60
CA SER A 36 -36.65 7.38 -5.37
C SER A 36 -36.54 5.88 -5.14
N ASP A 37 -36.41 5.11 -6.21
CA ASP A 37 -36.50 3.66 -6.20
C ASP A 37 -35.16 2.97 -6.35
N THR A 38 -34.22 3.62 -7.04
CA THR A 38 -32.88 3.08 -7.27
C THR A 38 -31.83 4.13 -6.97
N GLN A 39 -30.85 3.80 -6.15
CA GLN A 39 -29.71 4.64 -5.83
C GLN A 39 -28.43 3.88 -6.07
N PHE A 40 -27.39 4.55 -6.53
CA PHE A 40 -26.08 3.96 -6.69
C PHE A 40 -24.97 4.92 -6.27
N MET A 41 -23.87 4.35 -5.86
CA MET A 41 -22.60 5.03 -5.60
C MET A 41 -21.45 4.16 -6.08
N VAL A 42 -20.52 4.77 -6.76
CA VAL A 42 -19.24 4.16 -7.15
C VAL A 42 -18.13 5.10 -6.71
N SER A 43 -17.19 4.59 -5.92
CA SER A 43 -16.04 5.34 -5.41
C SER A 43 -14.76 4.60 -5.74
N GLY A 44 -13.83 5.27 -6.41
CA GLY A 44 -12.47 4.79 -6.67
C GLY A 44 -11.47 5.58 -5.85
N THR A 45 -10.49 4.88 -5.28
CA THR A 45 -9.37 5.48 -4.52
C THR A 45 -8.06 4.87 -5.00
N TYR A 46 -7.09 5.72 -5.25
CA TYR A 46 -5.70 5.32 -5.49
C TYR A 46 -4.80 5.95 -4.44
N ARG A 47 -3.91 5.16 -3.86
CA ARG A 47 -2.89 5.58 -2.91
C ARG A 47 -1.54 5.05 -3.34
N ASN A 48 -0.55 5.96 -3.36
CA ASN A 48 0.85 5.62 -3.54
C ASN A 48 1.63 6.21 -2.38
N GLU A 49 2.56 5.43 -1.83
CA GLU A 49 3.48 5.84 -0.77
C GLU A 49 4.89 5.43 -1.14
N THR A 50 5.84 6.35 -1.01
CA THR A 50 7.26 6.09 -1.17
C THR A 50 7.96 6.00 0.17
N SER A 51 9.24 5.62 0.16
CA SER A 51 10.08 5.49 1.34
C SER A 51 11.05 6.67 1.48
N VAL A 52 11.61 6.87 2.68
CA VAL A 52 12.78 7.73 2.92
C VAL A 52 14.08 7.06 2.52
N PHE A 53 14.08 5.74 2.27
CA PHE A 53 15.26 4.98 1.90
C PHE A 53 15.65 5.24 0.44
N PRO A 54 16.93 5.07 0.07
CA PRO A 54 17.35 5.11 -1.32
C PRO A 54 16.64 4.07 -2.18
N GLY A 55 16.33 4.43 -3.43
CA GLY A 55 15.68 3.54 -4.42
C GLY A 55 14.22 3.90 -4.68
N ASP A 56 13.55 3.07 -5.50
CA ASP A 56 12.21 3.33 -6.04
C ASP A 56 11.12 2.48 -5.38
N ALA A 57 11.39 1.99 -4.15
CA ALA A 57 10.43 1.17 -3.43
C ALA A 57 9.17 1.96 -3.06
N SER A 58 8.01 1.35 -3.29
CA SER A 58 6.72 1.98 -3.06
C SER A 58 5.67 0.99 -2.53
N TYR A 59 4.62 1.56 -1.96
CA TYR A 59 3.36 0.90 -1.69
C TYR A 59 2.28 1.54 -2.55
N ASP A 60 1.67 0.75 -3.41
CA ASP A 60 0.58 1.16 -4.29
C ASP A 60 -0.69 0.43 -3.93
N ARG A 61 -1.80 1.14 -3.80
CA ARG A 61 -3.11 0.54 -3.52
C ARG A 61 -4.21 1.21 -4.32
N GLY A 62 -4.99 0.38 -5.02
CA GLY A 62 -6.24 0.76 -5.65
C GLY A 62 -7.43 0.15 -4.91
N ASN A 63 -8.50 0.93 -4.69
CA ASN A 63 -9.77 0.44 -4.16
C ASN A 63 -10.91 0.89 -5.05
N LEU A 64 -11.89 0.00 -5.22
CA LEU A 64 -13.17 0.30 -5.86
C LEU A 64 -14.28 -0.13 -4.91
N HIS A 65 -15.11 0.82 -4.52
CA HIS A 65 -16.34 0.58 -3.75
C HIS A 65 -17.55 0.85 -4.62
N THR A 66 -18.51 -0.07 -4.61
CA THR A 66 -19.78 0.10 -5.30
C THR A 66 -20.92 -0.23 -4.34
N SER A 67 -21.93 0.63 -4.30
CA SER A 67 -23.16 0.41 -3.56
C SER A 67 -24.34 0.65 -4.48
N ILE A 68 -25.27 -0.28 -4.52
CA ILE A 68 -26.53 -0.18 -5.26
C ILE A 68 -27.66 -0.56 -4.30
N ALA A 69 -28.66 0.32 -4.20
CA ALA A 69 -29.86 0.05 -3.47
C ALA A 69 -31.06 0.21 -4.40
N HIS A 70 -31.96 -0.76 -4.41
CA HIS A 70 -33.19 -0.71 -5.17
C HIS A 70 -34.37 -1.15 -4.31
N LYS A 71 -35.46 -0.43 -4.37
CA LYS A 71 -36.76 -0.81 -3.83
C LYS A 71 -37.83 -0.73 -4.92
N THR A 72 -38.73 -1.68 -4.89
CA THR A 72 -39.90 -1.62 -5.81
C THR A 72 -40.88 -0.51 -5.38
N ALA A 73 -41.64 0.05 -6.34
CA ALA A 73 -42.56 1.14 -6.07
C ALA A 73 -43.64 0.81 -5.00
N ASN A 74 -43.98 -0.47 -4.83
CA ASN A 74 -44.88 -0.95 -3.77
C ASN A 74 -44.15 -1.28 -2.45
N GLU A 75 -42.85 -0.97 -2.35
CA GLU A 75 -41.98 -1.17 -1.21
C GLU A 75 -41.94 -2.63 -0.65
N LYS A 76 -42.42 -3.60 -1.44
CA LYS A 76 -42.43 -5.00 -1.02
C LYS A 76 -41.07 -5.67 -1.19
N PHE A 77 -40.29 -5.27 -2.18
CA PHE A 77 -38.97 -5.83 -2.42
C PHE A 77 -37.89 -4.79 -2.29
N ASN A 78 -36.86 -5.06 -1.50
CA ASN A 78 -35.68 -4.24 -1.39
C ASN A 78 -34.44 -5.10 -1.57
N ILE A 79 -33.48 -4.57 -2.31
CA ILE A 79 -32.14 -5.16 -2.46
C ILE A 79 -31.09 -4.08 -2.22
N GLN A 80 -30.08 -4.41 -1.46
CA GLN A 80 -28.88 -3.62 -1.33
C GLN A 80 -27.67 -4.51 -1.65
N LEU A 81 -26.89 -4.08 -2.62
CA LEU A 81 -25.64 -4.73 -3.01
C LEU A 81 -24.50 -3.78 -2.70
N THR A 82 -23.48 -4.28 -1.99
CA THR A 82 -22.20 -3.58 -1.82
C THR A 82 -21.07 -4.48 -2.30
N THR A 83 -20.11 -3.87 -3.00
CA THR A 83 -18.92 -4.55 -3.48
C THR A 83 -17.71 -3.70 -3.16
N ASP A 84 -16.73 -4.30 -2.52
CA ASP A 84 -15.42 -3.71 -2.23
C ASP A 84 -14.36 -4.56 -2.91
N TYR A 85 -13.61 -3.95 -3.82
CA TYR A 85 -12.44 -4.55 -4.44
C TYR A 85 -11.22 -3.73 -4.09
N SER A 86 -10.16 -4.38 -3.64
CA SER A 86 -8.85 -3.75 -3.46
C SER A 86 -7.75 -4.59 -4.06
N ALA A 87 -6.77 -3.91 -4.62
CA ALA A 87 -5.52 -4.50 -5.06
C ALA A 87 -4.37 -3.64 -4.57
N ASP A 88 -3.37 -4.26 -3.96
CA ASP A 88 -2.15 -3.58 -3.53
C ASP A 88 -0.89 -4.30 -4.00
N LYS A 89 0.14 -3.51 -4.17
CA LYS A 89 1.52 -3.93 -4.45
C LYS A 89 2.44 -3.21 -3.48
N ASN A 90 3.21 -3.97 -2.72
CA ASN A 90 4.19 -3.47 -1.77
C ASN A 90 5.59 -3.95 -2.16
N THR A 91 6.47 -3.00 -2.47
CA THR A 91 7.89 -3.22 -2.72
C THR A 91 8.78 -2.53 -1.69
N LEU A 92 8.18 -1.97 -0.62
CA LEU A 92 8.93 -1.33 0.46
C LEU A 92 9.88 -2.34 1.10
N PRO A 93 11.12 -1.95 1.42
CA PRO A 93 12.08 -2.85 2.05
C PRO A 93 11.55 -3.41 3.36
N GLY A 94 11.71 -4.71 3.57
CA GLY A 94 11.34 -5.38 4.82
C GLY A 94 12.31 -5.08 5.98
N ILE A 95 13.36 -4.28 5.76
CA ILE A 95 14.40 -3.95 6.73
C ILE A 95 14.58 -2.46 6.82
N ASP A 96 14.71 -1.99 8.07
CA ASP A 96 14.92 -0.60 8.43
C ASP A 96 16.43 -0.28 8.46
N LEU A 97 16.85 0.72 7.68
CA LEU A 97 18.24 1.19 7.62
C LEU A 97 18.62 2.12 8.79
N THR A 98 17.69 2.46 9.68
CA THR A 98 17.96 3.38 10.81
C THR A 98 19.12 2.91 11.68
N SER A 99 19.18 1.60 11.97
CA SER A 99 20.28 1.05 12.76
C SER A 99 21.63 1.19 12.05
N ALA A 100 21.68 1.00 10.74
CA ALA A 100 22.90 1.22 9.96
C ALA A 100 23.29 2.70 9.94
N ALA A 101 22.33 3.60 9.68
CA ALA A 101 22.52 5.03 9.66
C ALA A 101 23.12 5.58 10.96
N LEU A 102 22.73 5.01 12.11
CA LEU A 102 23.20 5.45 13.43
C LEU A 102 24.53 4.85 13.86
N LYS A 103 24.88 3.66 13.34
CA LYS A 103 26.05 2.92 13.83
C LYS A 103 27.24 2.92 12.87
N LEU A 104 27.00 3.25 11.59
CA LEU A 104 28.07 3.25 10.61
C LEU A 104 29.09 4.35 10.93
N ALA A 105 30.37 3.99 10.88
CA ALA A 105 31.45 4.94 11.16
C ALA A 105 31.43 6.07 10.12
N PRO A 106 31.60 7.34 10.52
CA PRO A 106 31.53 8.48 9.58
C PRO A 106 32.54 8.40 8.41
N ASN A 107 33.64 7.67 8.61
CA ASN A 107 34.68 7.46 7.59
C ASN A 107 34.52 6.11 6.84
N ALA A 108 33.37 5.45 6.94
CA ALA A 108 33.10 4.25 6.15
C ALA A 108 33.17 4.56 4.65
N PRO A 109 33.50 3.56 3.80
CA PRO A 109 33.58 3.72 2.35
C PRO A 109 32.29 4.25 1.71
N GLU A 110 32.37 4.72 0.46
CA GLU A 110 31.19 5.07 -0.32
C GLU A 110 30.29 3.84 -0.53
N LEU A 111 28.97 4.06 -0.61
CA LEU A 111 27.99 2.99 -0.86
C LEU A 111 28.17 2.35 -2.24
N TYR A 112 28.61 3.12 -3.23
CA TYR A 112 28.79 2.69 -4.61
C TYR A 112 30.21 2.94 -5.08
N ASP A 113 30.69 2.09 -5.97
CA ASP A 113 31.94 2.29 -6.69
C ASP A 113 31.79 3.30 -7.85
N ASN A 114 32.89 3.60 -8.54
CA ASN A 114 32.89 4.54 -9.68
C ASN A 114 32.04 4.04 -10.89
N ASN A 115 31.65 2.78 -10.90
CA ASN A 115 30.82 2.16 -11.94
C ASN A 115 29.35 2.06 -11.53
N GLY A 116 29.00 2.52 -10.30
CA GLY A 116 27.64 2.45 -9.75
C GLY A 116 27.27 1.10 -9.12
N ASN A 117 28.24 0.19 -8.96
CA ASN A 117 28.00 -1.06 -8.25
C ASN A 117 28.17 -0.88 -6.74
N LEU A 118 27.59 -1.78 -5.96
CA LEU A 118 27.80 -1.78 -4.51
C LEU A 118 29.30 -1.90 -4.17
N ASN A 119 29.78 -0.98 -3.35
CA ASN A 119 31.15 -1.00 -2.87
C ASN A 119 31.28 -1.91 -1.64
N TRP A 120 32.19 -2.83 -1.67
CA TRP A 120 32.51 -3.75 -0.57
C TRP A 120 33.89 -3.49 0.05
N GLU A 121 34.62 -2.50 -0.48
CA GLU A 121 35.96 -2.11 -0.04
C GLU A 121 36.88 -3.33 0.22
N ASN A 122 37.01 -4.19 -0.78
CA ASN A 122 37.77 -5.43 -0.71
C ASN A 122 37.35 -6.36 0.48
N GLY A 123 36.07 -6.35 0.84
CA GLY A 123 35.50 -7.17 1.92
C GLY A 123 35.65 -6.58 3.32
N THR A 124 36.17 -5.36 3.45
CA THR A 124 36.29 -4.67 4.76
C THR A 124 35.03 -3.87 5.16
N PHE A 125 34.09 -3.71 4.23
CA PHE A 125 32.87 -2.93 4.39
C PHE A 125 31.63 -3.77 4.12
N GLN A 126 30.72 -3.83 5.08
CA GLN A 126 29.39 -4.38 4.88
C GLN A 126 28.46 -3.28 4.41
N ASN A 127 28.13 -3.28 3.13
CA ASN A 127 27.34 -2.24 2.53
C ASN A 127 25.88 -2.31 2.98
N PRO A 128 25.37 -1.30 3.71
CA PRO A 128 24.02 -1.34 4.26
C PRO A 128 22.92 -1.32 3.19
N VAL A 129 23.17 -0.72 2.02
CA VAL A 129 22.16 -0.65 0.95
C VAL A 129 22.10 -1.96 0.13
N ALA A 130 23.00 -2.91 0.34
CA ALA A 130 22.92 -4.22 -0.30
C ALA A 130 21.59 -4.93 -0.03
N ILE A 131 21.01 -4.69 1.14
CA ILE A 131 19.74 -5.26 1.53
C ILE A 131 18.54 -4.72 0.73
N LEU A 132 18.68 -3.49 0.19
CA LEU A 132 17.65 -2.88 -0.67
C LEU A 132 17.60 -3.54 -2.06
N GLN A 133 18.65 -4.30 -2.44
CA GLN A 133 18.66 -5.11 -3.67
C GLN A 133 17.86 -6.42 -3.51
N SER A 134 17.52 -6.80 -2.28
CA SER A 134 16.61 -7.92 -2.06
C SER A 134 15.20 -7.48 -2.39
N GLU A 135 14.67 -7.99 -3.49
CA GLU A 135 13.30 -7.70 -3.90
C GLU A 135 12.32 -8.30 -2.88
N TYR A 136 11.63 -7.43 -2.18
CA TYR A 136 10.44 -7.79 -1.41
C TYR A 136 9.22 -7.37 -2.20
N LEU A 137 8.47 -8.34 -2.71
CA LEU A 137 7.24 -8.10 -3.45
C LEU A 137 6.09 -8.79 -2.74
N ASN A 138 5.18 -8.01 -2.20
CA ASN A 138 3.89 -8.49 -1.71
C ASN A 138 2.77 -7.89 -2.57
N GLN A 139 1.90 -8.75 -3.08
CA GLN A 139 0.71 -8.35 -3.83
C GLN A 139 -0.50 -8.99 -3.17
N THR A 140 -1.48 -8.16 -2.85
CA THR A 140 -2.73 -8.63 -2.25
C THR A 140 -3.90 -8.16 -3.10
N ARG A 141 -4.88 -9.05 -3.29
CA ARG A 141 -6.16 -8.74 -3.92
C ARG A 141 -7.27 -9.20 -3.00
N SER A 142 -8.21 -8.31 -2.74
CA SER A 142 -9.37 -8.62 -1.90
C SER A 142 -10.64 -8.24 -2.62
N LEU A 143 -11.61 -9.14 -2.58
CA LEU A 143 -12.97 -8.90 -3.07
C LEU A 143 -13.96 -9.25 -1.97
N ILE A 144 -14.81 -8.31 -1.62
CA ILE A 144 -15.90 -8.49 -0.67
C ILE A 144 -17.20 -8.09 -1.35
N ILE A 145 -18.18 -8.96 -1.34
CA ILE A 145 -19.52 -8.72 -1.87
C ILE A 145 -20.53 -9.01 -0.78
N ASN A 146 -21.43 -8.08 -0.52
CA ASN A 146 -22.53 -8.26 0.41
C ASN A 146 -23.85 -7.90 -0.28
N THR A 147 -24.85 -8.76 -0.11
CA THR A 147 -26.19 -8.54 -0.62
C THR A 147 -27.18 -8.68 0.51
N LEU A 148 -27.99 -7.67 0.73
CA LEU A 148 -29.15 -7.69 1.62
C LEU A 148 -30.42 -7.71 0.77
N LEU A 149 -31.26 -8.68 1.02
CA LEU A 149 -32.56 -8.85 0.37
C LEU A 149 -33.65 -8.79 1.42
N SER A 150 -34.71 -8.03 1.18
CA SER A 150 -35.92 -8.11 1.96
C SER A 150 -37.14 -8.18 1.06
N TYR A 151 -38.08 -9.03 1.43
CA TYR A 151 -39.33 -9.19 0.71
C TYR A 151 -40.51 -9.29 1.69
N ARG A 152 -41.42 -8.31 1.59
CA ARG A 152 -42.64 -8.24 2.37
C ARG A 152 -43.80 -8.88 1.58
N PHE A 153 -44.10 -10.12 1.90
CA PHE A 153 -45.15 -10.88 1.20
C PHE A 153 -46.56 -10.65 1.81
N LEU A 154 -46.66 -10.28 3.10
CA LEU A 154 -47.87 -9.84 3.77
C LEU A 154 -47.60 -8.56 4.57
N PRO A 155 -48.64 -7.78 4.97
CA PRO A 155 -48.44 -6.53 5.72
C PRO A 155 -47.55 -6.66 6.95
N ASP A 156 -47.69 -7.76 7.69
CA ASP A 156 -46.96 -8.01 8.95
C ASP A 156 -45.85 -9.05 8.83
N PHE A 157 -45.54 -9.52 7.59
CA PHE A 157 -44.53 -10.54 7.36
C PHE A 157 -43.49 -10.09 6.34
N GLU A 158 -42.27 -10.04 6.77
CA GLU A 158 -41.11 -9.71 5.93
C GLU A 158 -40.04 -10.78 6.05
N PHE A 159 -39.60 -11.30 4.91
CA PHE A 159 -38.43 -12.16 4.81
C PHE A 159 -37.20 -11.29 4.57
N LYS A 160 -36.13 -11.51 5.35
CA LYS A 160 -34.81 -10.86 5.16
C LYS A 160 -33.73 -11.90 5.06
N THR A 161 -32.80 -11.69 4.15
CA THR A 161 -31.60 -12.49 4.05
C THR A 161 -30.39 -11.64 3.72
N SER A 162 -29.24 -12.06 4.24
CA SER A 162 -27.93 -11.47 3.93
C SER A 162 -27.05 -12.55 3.34
N ILE A 163 -26.42 -12.25 2.21
CA ILE A 163 -25.50 -13.13 1.50
C ILE A 163 -24.19 -12.39 1.35
N GLY A 164 -23.10 -12.98 1.83
CA GLY A 164 -21.76 -12.43 1.72
C GLY A 164 -20.81 -13.37 1.00
N TYR A 165 -19.90 -12.79 0.24
CA TYR A 165 -18.78 -13.49 -0.36
C TYR A 165 -17.50 -12.69 -0.11
N SER A 166 -16.42 -13.37 0.27
CA SER A 166 -15.10 -12.76 0.40
C SER A 166 -14.03 -13.65 -0.20
N SER A 167 -13.08 -13.03 -0.89
CA SER A 167 -11.91 -13.69 -1.45
C SER A 167 -10.69 -12.82 -1.18
N LEU A 168 -9.61 -13.47 -0.74
CA LEU A 168 -8.29 -12.84 -0.53
C LEU A 168 -7.24 -13.70 -1.24
N GLN A 169 -6.37 -13.06 -2.03
CA GLN A 169 -5.30 -13.69 -2.80
C GLN A 169 -3.98 -12.96 -2.58
#